data_613b74e67b7e2d820f52422770b9112d
#
_entry.id   613b74e67b7e2d820f52422770b9112d
#
_cell.length_a   1.000
_cell.length_b   1.000
_cell.length_c   1.000
_cell.angle_alpha   90.00
_cell.angle_beta   90.00
_cell.angle_gamma   90.00
#
_symmetry.space_group_name_H-M   'P 1'
#
loop_
_entity.id
_entity.type
_entity.pdbx_description
1 polymer ?
#
loop_
_entity_poly.entity_id
_entity_poly.type
_entity_poly.pdbx_seq_one_letter_code
_entity_poly.pdbx_strand_id
1 'polypeptide(L)'
;MLKSVLPLSFIIATRFFGLFILLPVLSLYALSLHGANESLVGLLFGIYAIMQVILQTPFGVLSDKIGRKKTLAIGLALFIVGACVCAASESIYTMIFGRFLQGCGAVGAVATALISDFTREEERGKAMAVMGAMIGVSFGVAMILSPFLSAKFGLASLFHLSSALTLLCLVLLFFVVPTEPHIRSLRQKVPLGSLLSDKNLMLMNLTNFFQKAFMTAAFFLIPILLVQKFGLSKSDLTKIYALGAIFGFTAMGASGALGEKRALAKQILLIGICFFIASYLIFAFASGASAFVVGVMLFFVGFNAHEPIMQSLASKFAKVAQKGAALGIFNSFGFFGSFLGGLCGGALFGKIGIEALGIGVAVLGVIWLVLLSRLSDPKLFKNLYFPKGGDFSALQGVKGIIEIYETDGELVVKFNSKLINEDQIYKIVGGK
;
A
#
# COMPACT_ATOMS: atom_id res chain seq x y z
N MET A 1 2.08 -13.85 -21.46
CA MET A 1 1.77 -13.03 -20.26
C MET A 1 1.77 -13.85 -18.97
N LEU A 2 0.85 -14.79 -18.75
CA LEU A 2 0.71 -15.51 -17.46
C LEU A 2 1.96 -16.25 -16.97
N LYS A 3 2.74 -16.87 -17.87
CA LYS A 3 3.98 -17.63 -17.51
C LYS A 3 5.05 -16.77 -16.82
N SER A 4 5.10 -15.46 -17.08
CA SER A 4 6.08 -14.55 -16.46
C SER A 4 5.45 -13.74 -15.32
N VAL A 5 4.18 -13.32 -15.47
CA VAL A 5 3.49 -12.48 -14.49
C VAL A 5 3.17 -13.24 -13.20
N LEU A 6 2.71 -14.50 -13.28
CA LEU A 6 2.35 -15.28 -12.10
C LEU A 6 3.53 -15.52 -11.15
N PRO A 7 4.70 -16.02 -11.61
CA PRO A 7 5.85 -16.19 -10.72
C PRO A 7 6.33 -14.88 -10.08
N LEU A 8 6.37 -13.80 -10.86
CA LEU A 8 6.76 -12.49 -10.34
C LEU A 8 5.76 -11.94 -9.33
N SER A 9 4.45 -12.08 -9.61
CA SER A 9 3.40 -11.69 -8.67
C SER A 9 3.46 -12.52 -7.39
N PHE A 10 3.78 -13.81 -7.48
CA PHE A 10 3.99 -14.67 -6.31
C PHE A 10 5.20 -14.22 -5.47
N ILE A 11 6.33 -13.90 -6.11
CA ILE A 11 7.53 -13.38 -5.43
C ILE A 11 7.20 -12.10 -4.67
N ILE A 12 6.48 -11.17 -5.30
CA ILE A 12 6.08 -9.91 -4.67
C ILE A 12 5.10 -10.17 -3.53
N ALA A 13 4.09 -10.98 -3.75
CA ALA A 13 3.08 -11.33 -2.75
C ALA A 13 3.70 -11.99 -1.53
N THR A 14 4.65 -12.93 -1.72
CA THR A 14 5.39 -13.58 -0.64
C THR A 14 6.25 -12.59 0.14
N ARG A 15 6.86 -11.65 -0.55
CA ARG A 15 7.63 -10.59 0.11
C ARG A 15 6.73 -9.70 0.97
N PHE A 16 5.54 -9.33 0.50
CA PHE A 16 4.54 -8.62 1.30
C PHE A 16 3.97 -9.48 2.41
N PHE A 17 3.77 -10.78 2.19
CA PHE A 17 3.39 -11.72 3.23
C PHE A 17 4.37 -11.68 4.41
N GLY A 18 5.69 -11.70 4.14
CA GLY A 18 6.72 -11.60 5.18
C GLY A 18 6.67 -10.28 5.98
N LEU A 19 6.13 -9.21 5.42
CA LEU A 19 5.83 -7.98 6.14
C LEU A 19 4.54 -8.11 6.96
N PHE A 20 3.47 -8.56 6.34
CA PHE A 20 2.13 -8.60 6.91
C PHE A 20 2.01 -9.59 8.06
N ILE A 21 2.73 -10.73 8.00
CA ILE A 21 2.67 -11.76 9.02
C ILE A 21 3.19 -11.29 10.40
N LEU A 22 3.96 -10.22 10.43
CA LEU A 22 4.46 -9.65 11.68
C LEU A 22 3.46 -8.67 12.32
N LEU A 23 2.65 -7.98 11.51
CA LEU A 23 1.79 -6.88 11.96
C LEU A 23 0.87 -7.24 13.14
N PRO A 24 0.16 -8.38 13.15
CA PRO A 24 -0.81 -8.70 14.19
C PRO A 24 -0.23 -8.94 15.59
N VAL A 25 1.07 -9.25 15.68
CA VAL A 25 1.64 -9.76 16.94
C VAL A 25 2.97 -9.10 17.33
N LEU A 26 3.63 -8.41 16.39
CA LEU A 26 4.99 -7.91 16.58
C LEU A 26 5.14 -7.05 17.83
N SER A 27 4.22 -6.12 18.09
CA SER A 27 4.30 -5.22 19.25
C SER A 27 4.21 -5.97 20.57
N LEU A 28 3.32 -6.96 20.65
CA LEU A 28 3.11 -7.74 21.87
C LEU A 28 4.37 -8.54 22.26
N TYR A 29 5.01 -9.17 21.28
CA TYR A 29 6.22 -9.98 21.54
C TYR A 29 7.47 -9.10 21.65
N ALA A 30 7.56 -8.01 20.90
CA ALA A 30 8.71 -7.12 20.94
C ALA A 30 8.87 -6.41 22.29
N LEU A 31 7.76 -6.13 23.00
CA LEU A 31 7.80 -5.57 24.36
C LEU A 31 8.43 -6.50 25.39
N SER A 32 8.53 -7.81 25.14
CA SER A 32 9.20 -8.75 26.03
C SER A 32 10.70 -8.89 25.80
N LEU A 33 11.26 -8.24 24.77
CA LEU A 33 12.69 -8.28 24.48
C LEU A 33 13.49 -7.43 25.46
N HIS A 34 14.74 -7.82 25.68
CA HIS A 34 15.66 -7.05 26.53
C HIS A 34 15.82 -5.60 26.01
N GLY A 35 15.67 -4.64 26.90
CA GLY A 35 15.78 -3.21 26.59
C GLY A 35 14.58 -2.60 25.83
N ALA A 36 13.47 -3.34 25.68
CA ALA A 36 12.29 -2.86 24.98
C ALA A 36 11.50 -1.83 25.79
N ASN A 37 10.96 -0.87 25.06
CA ASN A 37 9.91 0.04 25.52
C ASN A 37 9.00 0.37 24.33
N GLU A 38 7.87 1.03 24.59
CA GLU A 38 6.86 1.34 23.58
C GLU A 38 7.44 2.17 22.41
N SER A 39 8.32 3.12 22.70
CA SER A 39 8.96 3.97 21.70
C SER A 39 9.87 3.18 20.76
N LEU A 40 10.69 2.28 21.29
CA LEU A 40 11.57 1.41 20.49
C LEU A 40 10.78 0.38 19.69
N VAL A 41 9.70 -0.15 20.26
CA VAL A 41 8.79 -1.04 19.52
C VAL A 41 8.06 -0.26 18.41
N GLY A 42 7.66 0.99 18.65
CA GLY A 42 7.15 1.86 17.59
C GLY A 42 8.17 2.09 16.48
N LEU A 43 9.44 2.35 16.84
CA LEU A 43 10.54 2.48 15.88
C LEU A 43 10.74 1.16 15.08
N LEU A 44 10.58 0.00 15.71
CA LEU A 44 10.70 -1.31 15.06
C LEU A 44 9.73 -1.47 13.88
N PHE A 45 8.50 -0.94 13.99
CA PHE A 45 7.57 -0.86 12.87
C PHE A 45 8.02 0.15 11.81
N GLY A 46 8.46 1.33 12.25
CA GLY A 46 8.79 2.43 11.37
C GLY A 46 10.08 2.26 10.58
N ILE A 47 11.15 1.70 11.19
CA ILE A 47 12.49 1.62 10.56
C ILE A 47 12.47 0.87 9.23
N TYR A 48 11.68 -0.18 9.13
CA TYR A 48 11.45 -0.90 7.89
C TYR A 48 10.87 0.02 6.81
N ALA A 49 9.84 0.79 7.16
CA ALA A 49 9.12 1.63 6.22
C ALA A 49 9.97 2.81 5.73
N ILE A 50 10.72 3.47 6.60
CA ILE A 50 11.59 4.59 6.19
C ILE A 50 12.71 4.12 5.25
N MET A 51 13.25 2.92 5.45
CA MET A 51 14.24 2.36 4.53
C MET A 51 13.65 2.07 3.15
N GLN A 52 12.36 1.68 3.06
CA GLN A 52 11.66 1.57 1.78
C GLN A 52 11.57 2.94 1.07
N VAL A 53 11.26 4.02 1.79
CA VAL A 53 11.23 5.38 1.20
C VAL A 53 12.59 5.76 0.63
N ILE A 54 13.65 5.58 1.43
CA ILE A 54 15.01 6.02 1.08
C ILE A 54 15.57 5.19 -0.09
N LEU A 55 15.37 3.87 -0.07
CA LEU A 55 16.07 2.95 -0.98
C LEU A 55 15.25 2.54 -2.21
N GLN A 56 13.95 2.83 -2.28
CA GLN A 56 13.13 2.47 -3.44
C GLN A 56 13.65 3.11 -4.74
N THR A 57 14.01 4.38 -4.72
CA THR A 57 14.58 5.08 -5.89
C THR A 57 16.00 4.59 -6.22
N PRO A 58 16.95 4.49 -5.27
CA PRO A 58 18.25 3.87 -5.52
C PRO A 58 18.20 2.47 -6.11
N PHE A 59 17.32 1.60 -5.59
CA PHE A 59 17.11 0.25 -6.15
C PHE A 59 16.54 0.30 -7.57
N GLY A 60 15.64 1.24 -7.87
CA GLY A 60 15.16 1.47 -9.23
C GLY A 60 16.31 1.82 -10.19
N VAL A 61 17.17 2.78 -9.81
CA VAL A 61 18.34 3.17 -10.60
C VAL A 61 19.35 2.03 -10.72
N LEU A 62 19.60 1.29 -9.63
CA LEU A 62 20.50 0.12 -9.65
C LEU A 62 19.99 -0.93 -10.62
N SER A 63 18.67 -1.18 -10.65
CA SER A 63 18.06 -2.16 -11.54
C SER A 63 18.19 -1.81 -13.02
N ASP A 64 18.25 -0.52 -13.35
CA ASP A 64 18.49 -0.06 -14.71
C ASP A 64 19.97 -0.27 -15.14
N LYS A 65 20.92 -0.33 -14.16
CA LYS A 65 22.36 -0.50 -14.41
C LYS A 65 22.82 -1.95 -14.45
N ILE A 66 22.46 -2.75 -13.45
CA ILE A 66 22.95 -4.14 -13.30
C ILE A 66 21.93 -5.20 -13.71
N GLY A 67 20.72 -4.77 -14.08
CA GLY A 67 19.60 -5.62 -14.44
C GLY A 67 18.58 -5.82 -13.30
N ARG A 68 17.32 -6.04 -13.69
CA ARG A 68 16.22 -6.12 -12.74
C ARG A 68 16.27 -7.38 -11.88
N LYS A 69 16.56 -8.55 -12.49
CA LYS A 69 16.65 -9.84 -11.77
C LYS A 69 17.75 -9.81 -10.71
N LYS A 70 18.93 -9.28 -11.05
CA LYS A 70 20.06 -9.18 -10.11
C LYS A 70 19.72 -8.26 -8.94
N THR A 71 19.12 -7.11 -9.22
CA THR A 71 18.72 -6.15 -8.17
C THR A 71 17.63 -6.73 -7.27
N LEU A 72 16.66 -7.46 -7.87
CA LEU A 72 15.62 -8.15 -7.11
C LEU A 72 16.22 -9.22 -6.18
N ALA A 73 17.21 -10.00 -6.70
CA ALA A 73 17.92 -11.00 -5.91
C ALA A 73 18.67 -10.39 -4.71
N ILE A 74 19.37 -9.26 -4.92
CA ILE A 74 20.05 -8.53 -3.83
C ILE A 74 19.05 -8.11 -2.75
N GLY A 75 17.93 -7.54 -3.13
CA GLY A 75 16.92 -7.10 -2.17
C GLY A 75 16.24 -8.24 -1.41
N LEU A 76 15.97 -9.38 -2.08
CA LEU A 76 15.47 -10.60 -1.41
C LEU A 76 16.51 -11.19 -0.45
N ALA A 77 17.79 -11.19 -0.82
CA ALA A 77 18.87 -11.65 0.04
C ALA A 77 18.99 -10.76 1.31
N LEU A 78 18.96 -9.44 1.16
CA LEU A 78 18.94 -8.50 2.30
C LEU A 78 17.73 -8.75 3.22
N PHE A 79 16.56 -9.04 2.65
CA PHE A 79 15.37 -9.37 3.43
C PHE A 79 15.56 -10.67 4.22
N ILE A 80 16.14 -11.72 3.61
CA ILE A 80 16.43 -13.00 4.28
C ILE A 80 17.40 -12.79 5.45
N VAL A 81 18.51 -12.08 5.19
CA VAL A 81 19.50 -11.80 6.25
C VAL A 81 18.85 -11.03 7.40
N GLY A 82 18.09 -9.99 7.10
CA GLY A 82 17.36 -9.22 8.12
C GLY A 82 16.35 -10.06 8.89
N ALA A 83 15.65 -10.99 8.23
CA ALA A 83 14.72 -11.90 8.89
C ALA A 83 15.44 -12.91 9.81
N CYS A 84 16.58 -13.45 9.38
CA CYS A 84 17.41 -14.33 10.23
C CYS A 84 17.94 -13.58 11.46
N VAL A 85 18.39 -12.33 11.31
CA VAL A 85 18.80 -11.48 12.43
C VAL A 85 17.63 -11.26 13.40
N CYS A 86 16.44 -10.96 12.90
CA CYS A 86 15.25 -10.80 13.75
C CYS A 86 14.87 -12.11 14.45
N ALA A 87 14.96 -13.25 13.77
CA ALA A 87 14.65 -14.56 14.36
C ALA A 87 15.57 -14.92 15.54
N ALA A 88 16.85 -14.52 15.47
CA ALA A 88 17.85 -14.76 16.50
C ALA A 88 17.92 -13.65 17.58
N SER A 89 17.03 -12.64 17.50
CA SER A 89 17.12 -11.47 18.37
C SER A 89 16.58 -11.73 19.77
N GLU A 90 17.38 -11.47 20.79
CA GLU A 90 17.00 -11.43 22.21
C GLU A 90 16.83 -9.98 22.72
N SER A 91 17.34 -9.01 21.97
CA SER A 91 17.32 -7.58 22.29
C SER A 91 16.51 -6.81 21.25
N ILE A 92 15.82 -5.75 21.72
CA ILE A 92 15.09 -4.84 20.84
C ILE A 92 16.03 -4.16 19.82
N TYR A 93 17.27 -3.87 20.19
CA TYR A 93 18.25 -3.20 19.31
C TYR A 93 18.65 -4.11 18.13
N THR A 94 18.91 -5.39 18.42
CA THR A 94 19.23 -6.39 17.39
C THR A 94 18.04 -6.60 16.45
N MET A 95 16.82 -6.61 17.00
CA MET A 95 15.60 -6.73 16.18
C MET A 95 15.38 -5.50 15.32
N ILE A 96 15.63 -4.29 15.82
CA ILE A 96 15.57 -3.03 15.02
C ILE A 96 16.59 -3.10 13.88
N PHE A 97 17.82 -3.58 14.13
CA PHE A 97 18.83 -3.76 13.09
C PHE A 97 18.39 -4.78 12.02
N GLY A 98 17.80 -5.90 12.42
CA GLY A 98 17.23 -6.88 11.50
C GLY A 98 16.09 -6.27 10.64
N ARG A 99 15.21 -5.48 11.25
CA ARG A 99 14.13 -4.75 10.53
C ARG A 99 14.67 -3.68 9.59
N PHE A 100 15.73 -2.98 9.97
CA PHE A 100 16.46 -2.08 9.08
C PHE A 100 16.97 -2.83 7.84
N LEU A 101 17.65 -3.97 8.01
CA LEU A 101 18.13 -4.79 6.89
C LEU A 101 16.98 -5.29 6.01
N GLN A 102 15.88 -5.77 6.61
CA GLN A 102 14.68 -6.14 5.84
C GLN A 102 14.14 -4.96 5.01
N GLY A 103 14.14 -3.76 5.59
CA GLY A 103 13.72 -2.53 4.91
C GLY A 103 14.65 -2.15 3.75
N CYS A 104 15.96 -2.43 3.86
CA CYS A 104 16.92 -2.20 2.79
C CYS A 104 16.61 -3.01 1.52
N GLY A 105 15.87 -4.11 1.63
CA GLY A 105 15.39 -4.86 0.47
C GLY A 105 14.24 -4.17 -0.28
N ALA A 106 14.45 -2.96 -0.80
CA ALA A 106 13.42 -2.13 -1.42
C ALA A 106 13.11 -2.55 -2.87
N VAL A 107 12.57 -3.75 -3.05
CA VAL A 107 12.36 -4.38 -4.39
C VAL A 107 11.02 -4.08 -5.04
N GLY A 108 10.10 -3.39 -4.37
CA GLY A 108 8.73 -3.17 -4.87
C GLY A 108 8.67 -2.49 -6.24
N ALA A 109 9.42 -1.40 -6.43
CA ALA A 109 9.50 -0.70 -7.71
C ALA A 109 10.18 -1.55 -8.80
N VAL A 110 11.26 -2.27 -8.44
CA VAL A 110 12.01 -3.14 -9.36
C VAL A 110 11.12 -4.28 -9.88
N ALA A 111 10.37 -4.91 -8.99
CA ALA A 111 9.48 -6.02 -9.32
C ALA A 111 8.30 -5.56 -10.20
N THR A 112 7.70 -4.40 -9.89
CA THR A 112 6.65 -3.79 -10.72
C THR A 112 7.19 -3.42 -12.12
N ALA A 113 8.41 -2.90 -12.20
CA ALA A 113 9.07 -2.61 -13.46
C ALA A 113 9.32 -3.89 -14.28
N LEU A 114 9.80 -4.96 -13.62
CA LEU A 114 10.04 -6.24 -14.28
C LEU A 114 8.74 -6.87 -14.82
N ILE A 115 7.62 -6.80 -14.10
CA ILE A 115 6.31 -7.20 -14.61
C ILE A 115 5.94 -6.38 -15.86
N SER A 116 6.17 -5.07 -15.81
CA SER A 116 5.90 -4.17 -16.94
C SER A 116 6.76 -4.49 -18.17
N ASP A 117 8.00 -4.93 -17.95
CA ASP A 117 8.93 -5.29 -19.03
C ASP A 117 8.50 -6.60 -19.75
N PHE A 118 7.76 -7.49 -19.06
CA PHE A 118 7.22 -8.73 -19.63
C PHE A 118 5.79 -8.60 -20.18
N THR A 119 5.16 -7.43 -20.02
CA THR A 119 3.76 -7.23 -20.42
C THR A 119 3.62 -6.14 -21.47
N ARG A 120 2.78 -6.40 -22.47
CA ARG A 120 2.36 -5.36 -23.41
C ARG A 120 1.57 -4.29 -22.69
N GLU A 121 1.56 -3.08 -23.23
CA GLU A 121 0.94 -1.92 -22.58
C GLU A 121 -0.56 -2.14 -22.30
N GLU A 122 -1.28 -2.80 -23.22
CA GLU A 122 -2.70 -3.11 -23.12
C GLU A 122 -3.00 -4.14 -22.00
N GLU A 123 -2.06 -5.05 -21.75
CA GLU A 123 -2.20 -6.13 -20.77
C GLU A 123 -1.64 -5.75 -19.39
N ARG A 124 -0.90 -4.63 -19.30
CA ARG A 124 -0.24 -4.18 -18.07
C ARG A 124 -1.21 -3.98 -16.92
N GLY A 125 -2.40 -3.42 -17.19
CA GLY A 125 -3.46 -3.26 -16.20
C GLY A 125 -3.91 -4.60 -15.60
N LYS A 126 -4.09 -5.63 -16.43
CA LYS A 126 -4.45 -6.98 -15.98
C LYS A 126 -3.32 -7.62 -15.16
N ALA A 127 -2.06 -7.45 -15.59
CA ALA A 127 -0.90 -7.97 -14.86
C ALA A 127 -0.78 -7.35 -13.45
N MET A 128 -0.97 -6.02 -13.34
CA MET A 128 -0.97 -5.32 -12.06
C MET A 128 -2.15 -5.73 -11.17
N ALA A 129 -3.32 -6.00 -11.74
CA ALA A 129 -4.47 -6.51 -11.01
C ALA A 129 -4.20 -7.91 -10.42
N VAL A 130 -3.57 -8.80 -11.18
CA VAL A 130 -3.14 -10.13 -10.69
C VAL A 130 -2.17 -9.98 -9.52
N MET A 131 -1.15 -9.12 -9.67
CA MET A 131 -0.20 -8.83 -8.58
C MET A 131 -0.91 -8.30 -7.33
N GLY A 132 -1.79 -7.33 -7.49
CA GLY A 132 -2.56 -6.75 -6.39
C GLY A 132 -3.46 -7.75 -5.67
N ALA A 133 -4.14 -8.63 -6.43
CA ALA A 133 -4.96 -9.70 -5.87
C ALA A 133 -4.12 -10.69 -5.04
N MET A 134 -2.95 -11.08 -5.54
CA MET A 134 -2.05 -11.98 -4.79
C MET A 134 -1.50 -11.34 -3.52
N ILE A 135 -1.19 -10.03 -3.54
CA ILE A 135 -0.80 -9.26 -2.34
C ILE A 135 -1.97 -9.23 -1.34
N GLY A 136 -3.20 -9.00 -1.81
CA GLY A 136 -4.40 -9.01 -0.97
C GLY A 136 -4.63 -10.37 -0.28
N VAL A 137 -4.53 -11.46 -1.04
CA VAL A 137 -4.61 -12.82 -0.48
C VAL A 137 -3.52 -13.05 0.56
N SER A 138 -2.27 -12.62 0.28
CA SER A 138 -1.15 -12.71 1.23
C SER A 138 -1.46 -11.97 2.54
N PHE A 139 -2.07 -10.79 2.47
CA PHE A 139 -2.48 -10.04 3.66
C PHE A 139 -3.48 -10.84 4.50
N GLY A 140 -4.54 -11.39 3.90
CA GLY A 140 -5.55 -12.16 4.62
C GLY A 140 -4.99 -13.42 5.26
N VAL A 141 -4.19 -14.18 4.52
CA VAL A 141 -3.53 -15.39 5.04
C VAL A 141 -2.59 -15.02 6.19
N ALA A 142 -1.84 -13.93 6.07
CA ALA A 142 -0.95 -13.43 7.12
C ALA A 142 -1.71 -13.06 8.41
N MET A 143 -2.87 -12.41 8.31
CA MET A 143 -3.68 -12.03 9.47
C MET A 143 -4.14 -13.23 10.29
N ILE A 144 -4.43 -14.36 9.65
CA ILE A 144 -4.88 -15.59 10.31
C ILE A 144 -3.69 -16.40 10.84
N LEU A 145 -2.66 -16.59 10.00
CA LEU A 145 -1.51 -17.44 10.35
C LEU A 145 -0.62 -16.82 11.43
N SER A 146 -0.49 -15.49 11.45
CA SER A 146 0.41 -14.78 12.35
C SER A 146 0.14 -15.08 13.83
N PRO A 147 -1.06 -14.81 14.37
CA PRO A 147 -1.33 -15.09 15.78
C PRO A 147 -1.30 -16.60 16.08
N PHE A 148 -1.76 -17.44 15.15
CA PHE A 148 -1.77 -18.89 15.32
C PHE A 148 -0.35 -19.46 15.46
N LEU A 149 0.56 -19.13 14.53
CA LEU A 149 1.93 -19.62 14.55
C LEU A 149 2.72 -19.05 15.71
N SER A 150 2.57 -17.74 15.99
CA SER A 150 3.31 -17.09 17.08
C SER A 150 2.86 -17.57 18.46
N ALA A 151 1.58 -17.90 18.64
CA ALA A 151 1.09 -18.47 19.91
C ALA A 151 1.66 -19.86 20.17
N LYS A 152 1.88 -20.68 19.11
CA LYS A 152 2.35 -22.05 19.21
C LYS A 152 3.87 -22.16 19.20
N PHE A 153 4.55 -21.38 18.38
CA PHE A 153 6.00 -21.52 18.10
C PHE A 153 6.81 -20.26 18.41
N GLY A 154 6.18 -19.21 18.95
CA GLY A 154 6.83 -17.94 19.24
C GLY A 154 7.05 -17.04 18.01
N LEU A 155 7.48 -15.79 18.25
CA LEU A 155 7.69 -14.78 17.20
C LEU A 155 8.75 -15.18 16.17
N ALA A 156 9.84 -15.86 16.61
CA ALA A 156 10.93 -16.29 15.74
C ALA A 156 10.44 -17.16 14.56
N SER A 157 9.38 -17.97 14.79
CA SER A 157 8.81 -18.83 13.75
C SER A 157 8.29 -18.04 12.55
N LEU A 158 7.78 -16.82 12.75
CA LEU A 158 7.27 -15.96 11.68
C LEU A 158 8.42 -15.44 10.80
N PHE A 159 9.56 -15.11 11.42
CA PHE A 159 10.75 -14.69 10.70
C PHE A 159 11.39 -15.86 9.94
N HIS A 160 11.43 -17.06 10.54
CA HIS A 160 11.91 -18.27 9.85
C HIS A 160 11.03 -18.62 8.65
N LEU A 161 9.70 -18.58 8.82
CA LEU A 161 8.76 -18.80 7.71
C LEU A 161 8.96 -17.77 6.60
N SER A 162 9.09 -16.49 6.96
CA SER A 162 9.33 -15.41 5.99
C SER A 162 10.66 -15.60 5.25
N SER A 163 11.73 -16.02 5.95
CA SER A 163 13.03 -16.32 5.35
C SER A 163 12.95 -17.50 4.39
N ALA A 164 12.32 -18.61 4.80
CA ALA A 164 12.19 -19.82 3.99
C ALA A 164 11.39 -19.55 2.70
N LEU A 165 10.25 -18.84 2.82
CA LEU A 165 9.44 -18.45 1.66
C LEU A 165 10.19 -17.49 0.73
N THR A 166 10.96 -16.54 1.29
CA THR A 166 11.75 -15.61 0.47
C THR A 166 12.92 -16.31 -0.20
N LEU A 167 13.53 -17.31 0.44
CA LEU A 167 14.54 -18.17 -0.18
C LEU A 167 13.95 -18.97 -1.35
N LEU A 168 12.76 -19.54 -1.18
CA LEU A 168 12.02 -20.17 -2.29
C LEU A 168 11.79 -19.17 -3.44
N CYS A 169 11.40 -17.94 -3.12
CA CYS A 169 11.24 -16.89 -4.13
C CYS A 169 12.55 -16.56 -4.86
N LEU A 170 13.68 -16.58 -4.17
CA LEU A 170 15.00 -16.39 -4.78
C LEU A 170 15.33 -17.52 -5.77
N VAL A 171 15.02 -18.77 -5.41
CA VAL A 171 15.14 -19.92 -6.32
C VAL A 171 14.21 -19.75 -7.52
N LEU A 172 12.93 -19.44 -7.32
CA LEU A 172 11.97 -19.22 -8.41
C LEU A 172 12.39 -18.08 -9.34
N LEU A 173 13.00 -17.02 -8.81
CA LEU A 173 13.49 -15.88 -9.59
C LEU A 173 14.52 -16.31 -10.64
N PHE A 174 15.42 -17.23 -10.29
CA PHE A 174 16.48 -17.67 -11.22
C PHE A 174 16.04 -18.80 -12.14
N PHE A 175 15.24 -19.73 -11.66
CA PHE A 175 14.88 -20.94 -12.40
C PHE A 175 13.55 -20.85 -13.18
N VAL A 176 12.60 -20.03 -12.72
CA VAL A 176 11.25 -19.97 -13.31
C VAL A 176 10.99 -18.67 -14.05
N VAL A 177 11.49 -17.53 -13.53
CA VAL A 177 11.31 -16.24 -14.20
C VAL A 177 12.19 -16.18 -15.44
N PRO A 178 11.64 -15.87 -16.65
CA PRO A 178 12.43 -15.79 -17.87
C PRO A 178 13.54 -14.74 -17.81
N THR A 179 14.51 -14.84 -18.73
CA THR A 179 15.55 -13.81 -18.89
C THR A 179 14.90 -12.47 -19.21
N GLU A 180 15.33 -11.41 -18.53
CA GLU A 180 14.78 -10.07 -18.71
C GLU A 180 15.04 -9.54 -20.12
N PRO A 181 14.04 -8.94 -20.79
CA PRO A 181 14.24 -8.31 -22.08
C PRO A 181 15.11 -7.06 -21.93
N HIS A 182 16.07 -6.86 -22.85
CA HIS A 182 16.90 -5.65 -22.88
C HIS A 182 16.07 -4.48 -23.45
N ILE A 183 15.33 -3.78 -22.60
CA ILE A 183 14.55 -2.60 -23.01
C ILE A 183 15.39 -1.36 -22.71
N ARG A 184 15.92 -0.71 -23.74
CA ARG A 184 16.44 0.67 -23.63
C ARG A 184 15.25 1.63 -23.55
N SER A 185 14.80 1.89 -22.34
CA SER A 185 13.74 2.89 -22.11
C SER A 185 14.30 4.29 -22.31
N LEU A 186 13.81 5.00 -23.32
CA LEU A 186 13.89 6.47 -23.40
C LEU A 186 12.92 7.07 -22.38
N ARG A 187 13.22 6.92 -21.09
CA ARG A 187 12.40 7.53 -20.03
C ARG A 187 12.48 9.05 -20.18
N GLN A 188 11.39 9.67 -20.57
CA GLN A 188 11.23 11.12 -20.41
C GLN A 188 11.31 11.43 -18.91
N LYS A 189 12.23 12.30 -18.54
CA LYS A 189 12.34 12.81 -17.16
C LYS A 189 11.10 13.63 -16.84
N VAL A 190 10.21 13.07 -16.02
CA VAL A 190 9.06 13.80 -15.52
C VAL A 190 9.51 14.72 -14.38
N PRO A 191 9.24 16.02 -14.43
CA PRO A 191 9.58 16.92 -13.33
C PRO A 191 8.72 16.54 -12.10
N LEU A 192 9.38 16.09 -11.03
CA LEU A 192 8.71 15.69 -9.78
C LEU A 192 7.85 16.83 -9.19
N GLY A 193 8.29 18.09 -9.36
CA GLY A 193 7.55 19.26 -8.91
C GLY A 193 6.14 19.34 -9.47
N SER A 194 5.93 18.97 -10.74
CA SER A 194 4.58 19.01 -11.37
C SER A 194 3.63 18.01 -10.76
N LEU A 195 4.11 16.83 -10.32
CA LEU A 195 3.30 15.81 -9.67
C LEU A 195 2.93 16.19 -8.23
N LEU A 196 3.85 16.84 -7.51
CA LEU A 196 3.60 17.32 -6.14
C LEU A 196 2.68 18.55 -6.11
N SER A 197 2.67 19.35 -7.21
CA SER A 197 1.81 20.54 -7.32
C SER A 197 0.38 20.20 -7.76
N ASP A 198 0.13 19.00 -8.29
CA ASP A 198 -1.24 18.59 -8.65
C ASP A 198 -2.06 18.32 -7.38
N LYS A 199 -3.15 19.09 -7.23
CA LYS A 199 -4.01 19.04 -6.05
C LYS A 199 -4.60 17.65 -5.79
N ASN A 200 -5.09 16.97 -6.84
CA ASN A 200 -5.74 15.67 -6.68
C ASN A 200 -4.70 14.57 -6.35
N LEU A 201 -3.53 14.60 -7.00
CA LEU A 201 -2.45 13.69 -6.69
C LEU A 201 -1.94 13.90 -5.27
N MET A 202 -1.76 15.16 -4.83
CA MET A 202 -1.34 15.46 -3.47
C MET A 202 -2.36 15.00 -2.44
N LEU A 203 -3.67 15.18 -2.68
CA LEU A 203 -4.71 14.68 -1.79
C LEU A 203 -4.70 13.14 -1.71
N MET A 204 -4.43 12.45 -2.82
CA MET A 204 -4.28 10.99 -2.82
C MET A 204 -3.01 10.54 -2.09
N ASN A 205 -1.89 11.26 -2.26
CA ASN A 205 -0.65 11.00 -1.52
C ASN A 205 -0.86 11.15 -0.01
N LEU A 206 -1.51 12.24 0.42
CA LEU A 206 -1.87 12.46 1.84
C LEU A 206 -2.86 11.40 2.34
N THR A 207 -3.79 10.95 1.50
CA THR A 207 -4.72 9.87 1.85
C THR A 207 -3.99 8.57 2.12
N ASN A 208 -3.02 8.21 1.28
CA ASN A 208 -2.19 7.03 1.53
C ASN A 208 -1.30 7.18 2.77
N PHE A 209 -0.76 8.38 2.99
CA PHE A 209 0.01 8.71 4.19
C PHE A 209 -0.82 8.48 5.47
N PHE A 210 -1.99 9.10 5.59
CA PHE A 210 -2.82 8.96 6.78
C PHE A 210 -3.33 7.53 6.96
N GLN A 211 -3.79 6.87 5.89
CA GLN A 211 -4.27 5.49 5.94
C GLN A 211 -3.18 4.54 6.46
N LYS A 212 -1.95 4.66 5.96
CA LYS A 212 -0.83 3.80 6.39
C LYS A 212 -0.31 4.18 7.78
N ALA A 213 -0.35 5.46 8.16
CA ALA A 213 0.00 5.90 9.51
C ALA A 213 -0.99 5.31 10.54
N PHE A 214 -2.28 5.44 10.30
CA PHE A 214 -3.31 4.89 11.17
C PHE A 214 -3.26 3.36 11.20
N MET A 215 -3.05 2.71 10.04
CA MET A 215 -2.87 1.27 9.97
C MET A 215 -1.73 0.81 10.89
N THR A 216 -0.56 1.41 10.77
CA THR A 216 0.62 0.97 11.54
C THR A 216 0.44 1.21 13.03
N ALA A 217 -0.14 2.36 13.42
CA ALA A 217 -0.49 2.65 14.81
C ALA A 217 -1.55 1.64 15.35
N ALA A 218 -2.57 1.28 14.57
CA ALA A 218 -3.56 0.29 14.99
C ALA A 218 -2.95 -1.09 15.20
N PHE A 219 -2.12 -1.58 14.27
CA PHE A 219 -1.43 -2.87 14.43
C PHE A 219 -0.42 -2.87 15.57
N PHE A 220 0.12 -1.72 15.97
CA PHE A 220 0.90 -1.57 17.20
C PHE A 220 0.00 -1.71 18.43
N LEU A 221 -1.16 -1.04 18.47
CA LEU A 221 -2.03 -0.92 19.64
C LEU A 221 -2.91 -2.15 19.89
N ILE A 222 -3.53 -2.70 18.82
CA ILE A 222 -4.56 -3.74 18.94
C ILE A 222 -4.09 -4.95 19.74
N PRO A 223 -2.95 -5.61 19.46
CA PRO A 223 -2.56 -6.81 20.19
C PRO A 223 -2.16 -6.49 21.64
N ILE A 224 -1.56 -5.32 21.89
CA ILE A 224 -1.20 -4.89 23.25
C ILE A 224 -2.47 -4.72 24.09
N LEU A 225 -3.46 -3.98 23.58
CA LEU A 225 -4.68 -3.68 24.30
C LEU A 225 -5.55 -4.92 24.52
N LEU A 226 -5.69 -5.77 23.51
CA LEU A 226 -6.46 -7.02 23.64
C LEU A 226 -5.89 -7.93 24.72
N VAL A 227 -4.57 -8.07 24.79
CA VAL A 227 -3.93 -8.98 25.74
C VAL A 227 -3.69 -8.32 27.10
N GLN A 228 -3.09 -7.13 27.14
CA GLN A 228 -2.66 -6.50 28.41
C GLN A 228 -3.78 -5.75 29.12
N LYS A 229 -4.66 -5.03 28.37
CA LYS A 229 -5.76 -4.26 28.98
C LYS A 229 -7.00 -5.13 29.20
N PHE A 230 -7.36 -5.99 28.24
CA PHE A 230 -8.58 -6.78 28.29
C PHE A 230 -8.37 -8.25 28.66
N GLY A 231 -7.15 -8.71 28.90
CA GLY A 231 -6.84 -10.04 29.41
C GLY A 231 -7.12 -11.19 28.46
N LEU A 232 -7.27 -10.93 27.14
CA LEU A 232 -7.50 -11.97 26.16
C LEU A 232 -6.24 -12.83 25.95
N SER A 233 -6.45 -14.10 25.65
CA SER A 233 -5.34 -15.01 25.33
C SER A 233 -4.73 -14.68 23.97
N LYS A 234 -3.45 -15.04 23.78
CA LYS A 234 -2.80 -14.90 22.45
C LYS A 234 -3.51 -15.70 21.35
N SER A 235 -4.19 -16.79 21.70
CA SER A 235 -4.99 -17.59 20.76
C SER A 235 -6.27 -16.89 20.32
N ASP A 236 -6.87 -16.03 21.15
CA ASP A 236 -8.08 -15.29 20.78
C ASP A 236 -7.78 -14.23 19.70
N LEU A 237 -6.54 -13.74 19.62
CA LEU A 237 -6.10 -12.86 18.54
C LEU A 237 -6.37 -13.49 17.17
N THR A 238 -6.16 -14.80 17.01
CA THR A 238 -6.42 -15.52 15.76
C THR A 238 -7.88 -15.38 15.32
N LYS A 239 -8.82 -15.54 16.24
CA LYS A 239 -10.27 -15.43 15.96
C LYS A 239 -10.63 -13.99 15.59
N ILE A 240 -10.10 -13.01 16.33
CA ILE A 240 -10.38 -11.59 16.10
C ILE A 240 -9.82 -11.13 14.75
N TYR A 241 -8.58 -11.47 14.43
CA TYR A 241 -7.99 -11.11 13.14
C TYR A 241 -8.60 -11.87 11.96
N ALA A 242 -9.00 -13.15 12.16
CA ALA A 242 -9.76 -13.89 11.15
C ALA A 242 -11.11 -13.23 10.86
N LEU A 243 -11.84 -12.82 11.90
CA LEU A 243 -13.10 -12.09 11.77
C LEU A 243 -12.86 -10.73 11.08
N GLY A 244 -11.83 -9.99 11.50
CA GLY A 244 -11.42 -8.74 10.87
C GLY A 244 -11.07 -8.89 9.39
N ALA A 245 -10.37 -9.98 9.02
CA ALA A 245 -10.07 -10.30 7.63
C ALA A 245 -11.34 -10.56 6.81
N ILE A 246 -12.34 -11.31 7.34
CA ILE A 246 -13.62 -11.57 6.67
C ILE A 246 -14.35 -10.24 6.41
N PHE A 247 -14.54 -9.40 7.43
CA PHE A 247 -15.18 -8.09 7.28
C PHE A 247 -14.39 -7.18 6.33
N GLY A 248 -13.06 -7.19 6.44
CA GLY A 248 -12.18 -6.42 5.57
C GLY A 248 -12.27 -6.83 4.10
N PHE A 249 -12.20 -8.13 3.78
CA PHE A 249 -12.31 -8.60 2.39
C PHE A 249 -13.70 -8.36 1.81
N THR A 250 -14.75 -8.52 2.60
CA THR A 250 -16.12 -8.18 2.19
C THR A 250 -16.21 -6.68 1.83
N ALA A 251 -15.66 -5.81 2.68
CA ALA A 251 -15.61 -4.38 2.43
C ALA A 251 -14.77 -4.04 1.19
N MET A 252 -13.61 -4.71 1.00
CA MET A 252 -12.74 -4.53 -0.17
C MET A 252 -13.45 -4.89 -1.48
N GLY A 253 -14.13 -6.04 -1.51
CA GLY A 253 -14.91 -6.48 -2.68
C GLY A 253 -16.08 -5.54 -2.99
N ALA A 254 -16.84 -5.16 -1.96
CA ALA A 254 -17.96 -4.22 -2.10
C ALA A 254 -17.49 -2.83 -2.57
N SER A 255 -16.41 -2.30 -1.98
CA SER A 255 -15.88 -0.98 -2.32
C SER A 255 -15.32 -0.95 -3.75
N GLY A 256 -14.60 -1.99 -4.18
CA GLY A 256 -14.11 -2.10 -5.56
C GLY A 256 -15.26 -2.09 -6.57
N ALA A 257 -16.28 -2.92 -6.34
CA ALA A 257 -17.44 -3.01 -7.21
C ALA A 257 -18.28 -1.71 -7.24
N LEU A 258 -18.54 -1.10 -6.09
CA LEU A 258 -19.32 0.14 -6.00
C LEU A 258 -18.53 1.35 -6.50
N GLY A 259 -17.24 1.38 -6.23
CA GLY A 259 -16.34 2.44 -6.67
C GLY A 259 -16.27 2.54 -8.19
N GLU A 260 -16.19 1.41 -8.86
CA GLU A 260 -16.12 1.33 -10.32
C GLU A 260 -17.51 1.47 -10.98
N LYS A 261 -18.45 0.56 -10.68
CA LYS A 261 -19.75 0.48 -11.34
C LYS A 261 -20.67 1.69 -11.06
N ARG A 262 -20.68 2.18 -9.82
CA ARG A 262 -21.52 3.32 -9.41
C ARG A 262 -20.74 4.62 -9.29
N ALA A 263 -19.45 4.60 -9.59
CA ALA A 263 -18.54 5.73 -9.48
C ALA A 263 -18.61 6.43 -8.10
N LEU A 264 -18.72 5.66 -7.02
CA LEU A 264 -18.81 6.14 -5.63
C LEU A 264 -17.45 6.23 -4.93
N ALA A 265 -16.37 6.21 -5.69
CA ALA A 265 -15.00 6.13 -5.16
C ALA A 265 -14.68 7.19 -4.09
N LYS A 266 -15.05 8.45 -4.32
CA LYS A 266 -14.84 9.53 -3.35
C LYS A 266 -15.65 9.31 -2.06
N GLN A 267 -16.92 8.94 -2.17
CA GLN A 267 -17.80 8.69 -1.03
C GLN A 267 -17.31 7.52 -0.18
N ILE A 268 -16.84 6.44 -0.82
CA ILE A 268 -16.28 5.28 -0.12
C ILE A 268 -15.04 5.68 0.68
N LEU A 269 -14.15 6.52 0.12
CA LEU A 269 -12.99 7.01 0.86
C LEU A 269 -13.42 7.87 2.06
N LEU A 270 -14.39 8.76 1.91
CA LEU A 270 -14.88 9.60 3.01
C LEU A 270 -15.51 8.75 4.13
N ILE A 271 -16.34 7.77 3.77
CA ILE A 271 -16.97 6.83 4.72
C ILE A 271 -15.88 5.99 5.43
N GLY A 272 -14.87 5.53 4.69
CA GLY A 272 -13.76 4.78 5.27
C GLY A 272 -12.98 5.59 6.32
N ILE A 273 -12.79 6.91 6.11
CA ILE A 273 -12.20 7.78 7.13
C ILE A 273 -13.09 7.87 8.37
N CYS A 274 -14.41 7.94 8.21
CA CYS A 274 -15.33 7.92 9.36
C CYS A 274 -15.19 6.61 10.16
N PHE A 275 -14.98 5.47 9.50
CA PHE A 275 -14.71 4.21 10.18
C PHE A 275 -13.38 4.24 10.95
N PHE A 276 -12.32 4.85 10.41
CA PHE A 276 -11.07 5.05 11.14
C PHE A 276 -11.28 5.92 12.39
N ILE A 277 -11.98 7.05 12.25
CA ILE A 277 -12.28 7.95 13.38
C ILE A 277 -13.06 7.20 14.48
N ALA A 278 -14.14 6.52 14.10
CA ALA A 278 -14.96 5.75 15.03
C ALA A 278 -14.15 4.64 15.72
N SER A 279 -13.31 3.92 14.96
CA SER A 279 -12.44 2.88 15.49
C SER A 279 -11.49 3.41 16.56
N TYR A 280 -10.80 4.51 16.31
CA TYR A 280 -9.85 5.08 17.28
C TYR A 280 -10.53 5.70 18.50
N LEU A 281 -11.72 6.27 18.36
CA LEU A 281 -12.53 6.69 19.51
C LEU A 281 -12.96 5.49 20.36
N ILE A 282 -13.35 4.39 19.72
CA ILE A 282 -13.65 3.15 20.46
C ILE A 282 -12.37 2.60 21.13
N PHE A 283 -11.21 2.62 20.48
CA PHE A 283 -9.94 2.22 21.12
C PHE A 283 -9.62 3.05 22.36
N ALA A 284 -9.92 4.35 22.32
CA ALA A 284 -9.73 5.25 23.46
C ALA A 284 -10.66 4.93 24.62
N PHE A 285 -11.95 4.74 24.35
CA PHE A 285 -12.99 4.73 25.39
C PHE A 285 -13.63 3.38 25.69
N ALA A 286 -13.22 2.30 24.99
CA ALA A 286 -13.77 0.97 25.24
C ALA A 286 -13.52 0.52 26.70
N SER A 287 -14.59 0.23 27.41
CA SER A 287 -14.57 -0.30 28.77
C SER A 287 -14.48 -1.82 28.84
N GLY A 288 -14.70 -2.52 27.73
CA GLY A 288 -14.67 -3.99 27.65
C GLY A 288 -14.16 -4.52 26.31
N ALA A 289 -13.71 -5.78 26.31
CA ALA A 289 -13.15 -6.45 25.16
C ALA A 289 -14.11 -6.48 23.94
N SER A 290 -15.40 -6.74 24.15
CA SER A 290 -16.39 -6.80 23.07
C SER A 290 -16.52 -5.46 22.35
N ALA A 291 -16.59 -4.34 23.07
CA ALA A 291 -16.64 -3.00 22.48
C ALA A 291 -15.35 -2.72 21.69
N PHE A 292 -14.18 -3.07 22.26
CA PHE A 292 -12.90 -2.90 21.57
C PHE A 292 -12.83 -3.71 20.26
N VAL A 293 -13.31 -4.97 20.26
CA VAL A 293 -13.38 -5.83 19.07
C VAL A 293 -14.26 -5.19 17.99
N VAL A 294 -15.38 -4.55 18.33
CA VAL A 294 -16.17 -3.77 17.36
C VAL A 294 -15.32 -2.66 16.73
N GLY A 295 -14.54 -1.93 17.53
CA GLY A 295 -13.58 -0.95 16.99
C GLY A 295 -12.57 -1.57 16.02
N VAL A 296 -12.05 -2.77 16.33
CA VAL A 296 -11.15 -3.51 15.42
C VAL A 296 -11.86 -3.86 14.11
N MET A 297 -13.13 -4.31 14.15
CA MET A 297 -13.89 -4.62 12.92
C MET A 297 -14.09 -3.37 12.06
N LEU A 298 -14.46 -2.23 12.67
CA LEU A 298 -14.59 -0.96 11.95
C LEU A 298 -13.26 -0.53 11.31
N PHE A 299 -12.14 -0.71 12.03
CA PHE A 299 -10.80 -0.46 11.49
C PHE A 299 -10.55 -1.31 10.23
N PHE A 300 -10.82 -2.62 10.28
CA PHE A 300 -10.59 -3.50 9.12
C PHE A 300 -11.50 -3.15 7.94
N VAL A 301 -12.75 -2.79 8.19
CA VAL A 301 -13.69 -2.31 7.15
C VAL A 301 -13.16 -1.04 6.50
N GLY A 302 -12.81 -0.02 7.29
CA GLY A 302 -12.30 1.25 6.78
C GLY A 302 -11.00 1.10 5.99
N PHE A 303 -10.05 0.33 6.54
CA PHE A 303 -8.77 0.07 5.90
C PHE A 303 -8.92 -0.64 4.55
N ASN A 304 -9.63 -1.75 4.52
CA ASN A 304 -9.76 -2.57 3.31
C ASN A 304 -10.66 -1.93 2.25
N ALA A 305 -11.65 -1.12 2.64
CA ALA A 305 -12.47 -0.36 1.70
C ALA A 305 -11.63 0.66 0.90
N HIS A 306 -10.57 1.20 1.47
CA HIS A 306 -9.68 2.16 0.82
C HIS A 306 -8.74 1.53 -0.20
N GLU A 307 -8.23 0.31 0.04
CA GLU A 307 -7.15 -0.31 -0.73
C GLU A 307 -7.41 -0.32 -2.26
N PRO A 308 -8.54 -0.86 -2.78
CA PRO A 308 -8.76 -0.91 -4.22
C PRO A 308 -9.01 0.48 -4.83
N ILE A 309 -9.54 1.42 -4.06
CA ILE A 309 -9.94 2.75 -4.54
C ILE A 309 -8.73 3.67 -4.67
N MET A 310 -7.85 3.68 -3.68
CA MET A 310 -6.75 4.66 -3.62
C MET A 310 -5.79 4.55 -4.80
N GLN A 311 -5.29 3.34 -5.11
CA GLN A 311 -4.37 3.16 -6.24
C GLN A 311 -5.04 3.45 -7.58
N SER A 312 -6.30 3.04 -7.73
CA SER A 312 -7.10 3.32 -8.92
C SER A 312 -7.23 4.83 -9.16
N LEU A 313 -7.58 5.60 -8.12
CA LEU A 313 -7.73 7.05 -8.23
C LEU A 313 -6.38 7.76 -8.46
N ALA A 314 -5.32 7.36 -7.76
CA ALA A 314 -3.99 7.92 -7.99
C ALA A 314 -3.55 7.73 -9.45
N SER A 315 -3.79 6.54 -10.01
CA SER A 315 -3.53 6.26 -11.43
C SER A 315 -4.45 7.05 -12.35
N LYS A 316 -5.74 7.25 -12.00
CA LYS A 316 -6.71 7.98 -12.80
C LYS A 316 -6.40 9.48 -12.89
N PHE A 317 -5.94 10.10 -11.81
CA PHE A 317 -5.56 11.52 -11.79
C PHE A 317 -4.23 11.78 -12.49
N ALA A 318 -3.31 10.83 -12.51
CA ALA A 318 -2.04 10.96 -13.21
C ALA A 318 -2.20 10.97 -14.74
N LYS A 319 -1.33 11.72 -15.44
CA LYS A 319 -1.18 11.61 -16.90
C LYS A 319 -0.53 10.27 -17.26
N VAL A 320 -0.80 9.76 -18.47
CA VAL A 320 -0.35 8.44 -18.90
C VAL A 320 1.16 8.29 -18.79
N ALA A 321 1.92 9.24 -19.34
CA ALA A 321 3.38 9.24 -19.28
C ALA A 321 3.95 9.37 -17.85
N GLN A 322 3.16 9.81 -16.88
CA GLN A 322 3.56 10.12 -15.52
C GLN A 322 3.06 9.11 -14.48
N LYS A 323 2.22 8.12 -14.87
CA LYS A 323 1.59 7.17 -13.94
C LYS A 323 2.59 6.44 -13.04
N GLY A 324 3.69 5.99 -13.60
CA GLY A 324 4.72 5.28 -12.82
C GLY A 324 5.35 6.15 -11.74
N ALA A 325 5.71 7.40 -12.09
CA ALA A 325 6.27 8.35 -11.14
C ALA A 325 5.24 8.77 -10.07
N ALA A 326 3.98 9.02 -10.48
CA ALA A 326 2.90 9.38 -9.57
C ALA A 326 2.61 8.26 -8.54
N LEU A 327 2.54 7.01 -8.99
CA LEU A 327 2.36 5.85 -8.09
C LEU A 327 3.60 5.60 -7.22
N GLY A 328 4.80 5.90 -7.71
CA GLY A 328 6.03 5.85 -6.91
C GLY A 328 5.99 6.85 -5.74
N ILE A 329 5.61 8.10 -6.00
CA ILE A 329 5.42 9.13 -4.97
C ILE A 329 4.31 8.71 -4.00
N PHE A 330 3.17 8.26 -4.51
CA PHE A 330 2.04 7.77 -3.72
C PHE A 330 2.47 6.66 -2.74
N ASN A 331 3.22 5.67 -3.19
CA ASN A 331 3.74 4.60 -2.33
C ASN A 331 4.75 5.12 -1.30
N SER A 332 5.61 6.09 -1.67
CA SER A 332 6.57 6.71 -0.75
C SER A 332 5.85 7.44 0.38
N PHE A 333 4.76 8.17 0.09
CA PHE A 333 3.92 8.78 1.13
C PHE A 333 3.29 7.73 2.05
N GLY A 334 2.85 6.60 1.53
CA GLY A 334 2.33 5.50 2.33
C GLY A 334 3.38 4.90 3.27
N PHE A 335 4.59 4.62 2.79
CA PHE A 335 5.68 4.14 3.63
C PHE A 335 6.10 5.18 4.68
N PHE A 336 6.15 6.46 4.32
CA PHE A 336 6.43 7.53 5.26
C PHE A 336 5.34 7.64 6.34
N GLY A 337 4.08 7.46 5.94
CA GLY A 337 2.96 7.33 6.89
C GLY A 337 3.15 6.16 7.86
N SER A 338 3.51 4.98 7.33
CA SER A 338 3.80 3.81 8.19
C SER A 338 4.95 4.07 9.16
N PHE A 339 5.99 4.76 8.73
CA PHE A 339 7.10 5.16 9.61
C PHE A 339 6.62 6.04 10.77
N LEU A 340 5.92 7.12 10.45
CA LEU A 340 5.44 8.04 11.48
C LEU A 340 4.34 7.41 12.36
N GLY A 341 3.46 6.59 11.77
CA GLY A 341 2.43 5.87 12.52
C GLY A 341 3.01 4.90 13.54
N GLY A 342 4.08 4.18 13.20
CA GLY A 342 4.80 3.33 14.14
C GLY A 342 5.53 4.13 15.21
N LEU A 343 6.39 5.06 14.77
CA LEU A 343 7.22 5.86 15.68
C LEU A 343 6.38 6.69 16.67
N CYS A 344 5.43 7.47 16.14
CA CYS A 344 4.56 8.32 16.98
C CYS A 344 3.56 7.48 17.78
N GLY A 345 2.99 6.41 17.18
CA GLY A 345 2.08 5.51 17.87
C GLY A 345 2.70 4.90 19.12
N GLY A 346 3.93 4.35 19.00
CA GLY A 346 4.64 3.80 20.15
C GLY A 346 5.08 4.85 21.15
N ALA A 347 5.72 5.95 20.69
CA ALA A 347 6.24 6.99 21.58
C ALA A 347 5.13 7.73 22.35
N LEU A 348 3.99 8.02 21.70
CA LEU A 348 2.87 8.69 22.33
C LEU A 348 2.08 7.75 23.24
N PHE A 349 1.86 6.50 22.81
CA PHE A 349 1.16 5.52 23.66
C PHE A 349 1.84 5.35 25.03
N GLY A 350 3.18 5.22 25.05
CA GLY A 350 3.93 5.10 26.29
C GLY A 350 3.92 6.37 27.17
N LYS A 351 3.71 7.56 26.59
CA LYS A 351 3.74 8.85 27.32
C LYS A 351 2.37 9.35 27.76
N ILE A 352 1.37 9.26 26.88
CA ILE A 352 0.05 9.89 27.11
C ILE A 352 -1.10 8.89 27.17
N GLY A 353 -0.81 7.59 26.97
CA GLY A 353 -1.80 6.53 27.04
C GLY A 353 -2.73 6.46 25.81
N ILE A 354 -3.66 5.49 25.84
CA ILE A 354 -4.54 5.20 24.70
C ILE A 354 -5.62 6.26 24.50
N GLU A 355 -6.12 6.87 25.57
CA GLU A 355 -7.22 7.84 25.50
C GLU A 355 -6.79 9.08 24.72
N ALA A 356 -5.70 9.72 25.14
CA ALA A 356 -5.19 10.92 24.49
C ALA A 356 -4.69 10.60 23.05
N LEU A 357 -4.04 9.45 22.85
CA LEU A 357 -3.60 9.02 21.54
C LEU A 357 -4.79 8.78 20.59
N GLY A 358 -5.83 8.09 21.04
CA GLY A 358 -7.01 7.79 20.22
C GLY A 358 -7.78 9.06 19.83
N ILE A 359 -7.91 10.02 20.76
CA ILE A 359 -8.49 11.34 20.49
C ILE A 359 -7.62 12.08 19.46
N GLY A 360 -6.29 12.11 19.65
CA GLY A 360 -5.37 12.77 18.73
C GLY A 360 -5.46 12.21 17.29
N VAL A 361 -5.53 10.89 17.16
CA VAL A 361 -5.72 10.23 15.86
C VAL A 361 -7.09 10.53 15.26
N ALA A 362 -8.15 10.57 16.08
CA ALA A 362 -9.48 10.96 15.62
C ALA A 362 -9.52 12.41 15.10
N VAL A 363 -8.86 13.34 15.78
CA VAL A 363 -8.71 14.75 15.31
C VAL A 363 -7.96 14.81 13.99
N LEU A 364 -6.84 14.08 13.86
CA LEU A 364 -6.13 13.96 12.58
C LEU A 364 -7.01 13.32 11.49
N GLY A 365 -7.86 12.38 11.85
CA GLY A 365 -8.87 11.78 10.96
C GLY A 365 -9.88 12.80 10.45
N VAL A 366 -10.35 13.72 11.32
CA VAL A 366 -11.24 14.82 10.91
C VAL A 366 -10.52 15.79 9.95
N ILE A 367 -9.27 16.13 10.24
CA ILE A 367 -8.44 16.95 9.33
C ILE A 367 -8.32 16.25 7.96
N TRP A 368 -8.00 14.95 7.96
CA TRP A 368 -7.93 14.16 6.73
C TRP A 368 -9.27 14.15 5.98
N LEU A 369 -10.40 13.98 6.68
CA LEU A 369 -11.75 14.01 6.09
C LEU A 369 -12.01 15.35 5.37
N VAL A 370 -11.69 16.46 6.04
CA VAL A 370 -11.84 17.82 5.49
C VAL A 370 -10.93 18.03 4.27
N LEU A 371 -9.69 17.56 4.33
CA LEU A 371 -8.76 17.64 3.20
C LEU A 371 -9.30 16.83 2.01
N LEU A 372 -9.70 15.59 2.24
CA LEU A 372 -10.19 14.70 1.17
C LEU A 372 -11.54 15.15 0.60
N SER A 373 -12.38 15.83 1.36
CA SER A 373 -13.63 16.41 0.85
C SER A 373 -13.41 17.36 -0.34
N ARG A 374 -12.21 17.96 -0.42
CA ARG A 374 -11.78 18.86 -1.52
C ARG A 374 -11.29 18.12 -2.77
N LEU A 375 -11.24 16.78 -2.75
CA LEU A 375 -10.89 15.97 -3.92
C LEU A 375 -11.92 16.21 -5.03
N SER A 376 -11.45 16.41 -6.25
CA SER A 376 -12.32 16.50 -7.42
C SER A 376 -13.08 15.18 -7.61
N ASP A 377 -14.35 15.26 -8.00
CA ASP A 377 -15.14 14.04 -8.24
C ASP A 377 -14.52 13.24 -9.40
N PRO A 378 -14.11 11.98 -9.17
CA PRO A 378 -13.51 11.14 -10.20
C PRO A 378 -14.43 10.87 -11.39
N LYS A 379 -15.76 11.05 -11.24
CA LYS A 379 -16.75 10.94 -12.33
C LYS A 379 -16.54 11.98 -13.42
N LEU A 380 -15.97 13.13 -13.06
CA LEU A 380 -15.74 14.23 -13.99
C LEU A 380 -14.61 13.94 -14.99
N PHE A 381 -13.73 13.00 -14.68
CA PHE A 381 -12.59 12.62 -15.51
C PHE A 381 -12.99 11.46 -16.39
N LYS A 382 -13.25 11.76 -17.66
CA LYS A 382 -13.70 10.80 -18.68
C LYS A 382 -12.68 10.67 -19.79
N ASN A 383 -12.76 9.55 -20.54
CA ASN A 383 -11.99 9.30 -21.75
C ASN A 383 -12.95 9.15 -22.93
N LEU A 384 -12.61 9.77 -24.07
CA LEU A 384 -13.22 9.51 -25.36
C LEU A 384 -12.18 8.83 -26.25
N TYR A 385 -12.63 7.84 -27.01
CA TYR A 385 -11.80 7.03 -27.89
C TYR A 385 -12.14 7.36 -29.34
N PHE A 386 -11.12 7.65 -30.15
CA PHE A 386 -11.25 7.98 -31.56
C PHE A 386 -10.36 7.06 -32.42
N PRO A 387 -10.74 6.73 -33.66
CA PRO A 387 -9.86 6.02 -34.59
C PRO A 387 -8.58 6.81 -34.85
N LYS A 388 -7.47 6.11 -35.12
CA LYS A 388 -6.22 6.75 -35.55
C LYS A 388 -6.41 7.49 -36.88
N GLY A 389 -5.75 8.65 -37.02
CA GLY A 389 -5.66 9.39 -38.27
C GLY A 389 -6.43 10.72 -38.31
N GLY A 390 -7.11 11.11 -37.20
CA GLY A 390 -7.71 12.42 -37.08
C GLY A 390 -6.70 13.51 -36.67
N ASP A 391 -6.94 14.77 -37.08
CA ASP A 391 -6.19 15.91 -36.56
C ASP A 391 -6.84 16.42 -35.26
N PHE A 392 -6.13 16.23 -34.15
CA PHE A 392 -6.56 16.63 -32.81
C PHE A 392 -5.79 17.84 -32.27
N SER A 393 -5.02 18.51 -33.14
CA SER A 393 -4.26 19.71 -32.80
C SER A 393 -5.17 20.81 -32.26
N ALA A 394 -6.40 20.93 -32.77
CA ALA A 394 -7.42 21.88 -32.32
C ALA A 394 -7.86 21.67 -30.86
N LEU A 395 -7.66 20.49 -30.28
CA LEU A 395 -7.96 20.22 -28.87
C LEU A 395 -6.81 20.62 -27.92
N GLN A 396 -5.62 20.89 -28.45
CA GLN A 396 -4.47 21.31 -27.63
C GLN A 396 -4.73 22.70 -27.04
N GLY A 397 -4.63 22.80 -25.70
CA GLY A 397 -4.89 24.04 -24.98
C GLY A 397 -6.35 24.37 -24.71
N VAL A 398 -7.29 23.54 -25.17
CA VAL A 398 -8.73 23.72 -24.85
C VAL A 398 -8.96 23.47 -23.37
N LYS A 399 -9.61 24.44 -22.71
CA LYS A 399 -9.94 24.35 -21.29
C LYS A 399 -10.84 23.15 -21.02
N GLY A 400 -10.36 22.22 -20.19
CA GLY A 400 -11.10 20.98 -19.88
C GLY A 400 -10.47 19.75 -20.49
N ILE A 401 -9.64 19.85 -21.53
CA ILE A 401 -8.81 18.75 -22.03
C ILE A 401 -7.60 18.61 -21.09
N ILE A 402 -7.40 17.38 -20.56
CA ILE A 402 -6.33 17.07 -19.62
C ILE A 402 -5.12 16.51 -20.34
N GLU A 403 -5.36 15.58 -21.27
CA GLU A 403 -4.32 14.87 -22.00
C GLU A 403 -4.90 14.23 -23.27
N ILE A 404 -4.08 14.20 -24.31
CA ILE A 404 -4.37 13.46 -25.55
C ILE A 404 -3.19 12.50 -25.75
N TYR A 405 -3.49 11.21 -25.92
CA TYR A 405 -2.47 10.18 -26.11
C TYR A 405 -2.97 9.07 -27.02
N GLU A 406 -2.02 8.37 -27.64
CA GLU A 406 -2.32 7.23 -28.50
C GLU A 406 -2.18 5.92 -27.73
N THR A 407 -3.07 4.97 -28.02
CA THR A 407 -2.98 3.58 -27.64
C THR A 407 -2.97 2.70 -28.90
N ASP A 408 -2.93 1.37 -28.76
CA ASP A 408 -2.97 0.47 -29.90
C ASP A 408 -4.27 0.58 -30.71
N GLY A 409 -4.17 1.33 -31.81
CA GLY A 409 -5.26 1.50 -32.76
C GLY A 409 -6.20 2.68 -32.49
N GLU A 410 -6.11 3.36 -31.34
CA GLU A 410 -7.03 4.43 -30.95
C GLU A 410 -6.27 5.64 -30.41
N LEU A 411 -6.85 6.81 -30.57
CA LEU A 411 -6.45 8.05 -29.91
C LEU A 411 -7.42 8.33 -28.78
N VAL A 412 -6.89 8.60 -27.60
CA VAL A 412 -7.68 8.83 -26.38
C VAL A 412 -7.58 10.28 -25.96
N VAL A 413 -8.73 10.91 -25.79
CA VAL A 413 -8.87 12.27 -25.24
C VAL A 413 -9.39 12.17 -23.82
N LYS A 414 -8.52 12.47 -22.84
CA LYS A 414 -8.90 12.55 -21.42
C LYS A 414 -9.34 13.98 -21.11
N PHE A 415 -10.53 14.14 -20.54
CA PHE A 415 -11.13 15.45 -20.30
C PHE A 415 -11.90 15.53 -18.99
N ASN A 416 -12.15 16.76 -18.54
CA ASN A 416 -12.99 17.06 -17.39
C ASN A 416 -14.40 17.45 -17.87
N SER A 417 -15.38 16.58 -17.65
CA SER A 417 -16.76 16.75 -18.13
C SER A 417 -17.52 17.91 -17.48
N LYS A 418 -16.97 18.56 -16.44
CA LYS A 418 -17.49 19.80 -15.88
C LYS A 418 -17.12 21.02 -16.72
N LEU A 419 -16.02 20.97 -17.47
CA LEU A 419 -15.46 22.09 -18.22
C LEU A 419 -15.73 22.00 -19.71
N ILE A 420 -15.84 20.79 -20.25
CA ILE A 420 -16.14 20.51 -21.66
C ILE A 420 -16.95 19.21 -21.75
N ASN A 421 -18.00 19.20 -22.57
CA ASN A 421 -18.80 17.99 -22.79
C ASN A 421 -18.33 17.19 -24.02
N GLU A 422 -18.84 15.96 -24.15
CA GLU A 422 -18.49 15.05 -25.24
C GLU A 422 -18.86 15.65 -26.64
N ASP A 423 -20.05 16.27 -26.77
CA ASP A 423 -20.50 16.87 -28.01
C ASP A 423 -19.60 18.04 -28.47
N GLN A 424 -19.10 18.84 -27.53
CA GLN A 424 -18.14 19.91 -27.83
C GLN A 424 -16.83 19.37 -28.35
N ILE A 425 -16.32 18.25 -27.78
CA ILE A 425 -15.11 17.60 -28.25
C ILE A 425 -15.32 17.05 -29.67
N TYR A 426 -16.44 16.36 -29.91
CA TYR A 426 -16.79 15.86 -31.25
C TYR A 426 -16.91 17.00 -32.29
N LYS A 427 -17.50 18.14 -31.93
CA LYS A 427 -17.57 19.31 -32.84
C LYS A 427 -16.19 19.88 -33.16
N ILE A 428 -15.30 19.94 -32.22
CA ILE A 428 -13.92 20.46 -32.43
C ILE A 428 -13.12 19.51 -33.34
N VAL A 429 -13.25 18.18 -33.12
CA VAL A 429 -12.50 17.15 -33.88
C VAL A 429 -13.16 16.88 -35.23
N GLY A 430 -14.49 16.88 -35.28
CA GLY A 430 -15.25 16.52 -36.47
C GLY A 430 -15.37 17.61 -37.51
N GLY A 431 -15.05 18.87 -37.17
CA GLY A 431 -14.97 20.00 -38.13
C GLY A 431 -16.21 20.28 -38.99
N LYS A 432 -17.35 19.59 -38.77
CA LYS A 432 -18.61 19.79 -39.46
C LYS A 432 -19.80 19.50 -38.55
#